data_824a41dae52e5c17e5d41145f830c925
#
_entry.id   824a41dae52e5c17e5d41145f830c925
#
_cell.length_a   1.000
_cell.length_b   1.000
_cell.length_c   1.000
_cell.angle_alpha   90.00
_cell.angle_beta   90.00
_cell.angle_gamma   90.00
#
_symmetry.space_group_name_H-M   'P 1'
#
loop_
_entity.id
_entity.type
_entity.pdbx_description
1 polymer ?
#
loop_
_entity_poly.entity_id
_entity_poly.type
_entity_poly.pdbx_seq_one_letter_code
_entity_poly.pdbx_strand_id
1 'polypeptide(L)'
;PATTDYLATPTEVPNKGTVILIQKWNGLTRRIKETADAFAAVGYVALAADLYSGRIGLNRDENMALVQETMQAPDQIIRNLNAALATLKARPDVPGQVATTGWCYGGSIALSFALGDGNCDGTAIFYGRLLNDPEVLKQVQHEVYGTFAGLDRGPSVEQVSAFVTGLRTAGIDNDIHIYDNVQHGFWLHVDRDLDRNQAPAEHAWGRLLNYLDRMLSPLKTDSKDA
;
A
#
# COMPACT_ATOMS: atom_id res chain seq x y z
N PRO A 1 -16.56 8.26 14.78
CA PRO A 1 -15.96 9.51 14.41
C PRO A 1 -15.82 9.58 12.89
N ALA A 2 -16.10 10.75 12.28
CA ALA A 2 -15.87 10.95 10.88
C ALA A 2 -14.36 10.86 10.61
N THR A 3 -13.96 10.04 9.62
CA THR A 3 -12.58 10.01 9.13
C THR A 3 -12.35 11.25 8.28
N THR A 4 -11.14 11.79 8.30
CA THR A 4 -10.70 12.92 7.47
C THR A 4 -9.86 12.41 6.30
N ASP A 5 -10.30 11.34 5.66
CA ASP A 5 -9.65 10.76 4.49
C ASP A 5 -9.44 11.81 3.38
N TYR A 6 -8.39 11.63 2.61
CA TYR A 6 -8.11 12.51 1.47
C TYR A 6 -8.33 11.76 0.16
N LEU A 7 -9.24 12.26 -0.67
CA LEU A 7 -9.55 11.67 -1.97
C LEU A 7 -9.01 12.54 -3.10
N ALA A 8 -8.21 11.94 -3.97
CA ALA A 8 -7.75 12.51 -5.23
C ALA A 8 -8.34 11.71 -6.39
N THR A 9 -8.83 12.40 -7.42
CA THR A 9 -9.46 11.80 -8.60
C THR A 9 -8.82 12.31 -9.88
N PRO A 10 -8.65 11.46 -10.90
CA PRO A 10 -8.18 11.89 -12.21
C PRO A 10 -9.12 12.92 -12.83
N THR A 11 -8.56 13.97 -13.40
CA THR A 11 -9.32 15.03 -14.08
C THR A 11 -9.01 15.12 -15.58
N GLU A 12 -7.79 14.75 -15.97
CA GLU A 12 -7.30 14.95 -17.35
C GLU A 12 -7.03 13.61 -18.08
N VAL A 13 -7.07 12.49 -17.36
CA VAL A 13 -6.78 11.15 -17.90
C VAL A 13 -7.88 10.17 -17.51
N PRO A 14 -8.13 9.12 -18.32
CA PRO A 14 -9.10 8.08 -17.98
C PRO A 14 -8.77 7.39 -16.65
N ASN A 15 -9.81 7.02 -15.91
CA ASN A 15 -9.67 6.24 -14.70
C ASN A 15 -9.20 4.81 -15.04
N LYS A 16 -8.06 4.39 -14.48
CA LYS A 16 -7.44 3.07 -14.66
C LYS A 16 -7.75 2.09 -13.54
N GLY A 17 -8.23 2.59 -12.39
CA GLY A 17 -8.47 1.79 -11.21
C GLY A 17 -8.47 2.64 -9.94
N THR A 18 -8.53 1.99 -8.81
CA THR A 18 -8.62 2.66 -7.50
C THR A 18 -7.58 2.11 -6.53
N VAL A 19 -6.96 3.01 -5.77
CA VAL A 19 -5.94 2.66 -4.77
C VAL A 19 -6.26 3.30 -3.43
N ILE A 20 -6.26 2.51 -2.36
CA ILE A 20 -6.28 3.00 -0.98
C ILE A 20 -4.83 3.15 -0.52
N LEU A 21 -4.45 4.36 -0.14
CA LEU A 21 -3.13 4.68 0.40
C LEU A 21 -3.17 4.64 1.92
N ILE A 22 -2.30 3.84 2.51
CA ILE A 22 -2.22 3.66 3.96
C ILE A 22 -1.00 4.41 4.50
N GLN A 23 -1.28 5.37 5.36
CA GLN A 23 -0.31 6.29 5.93
C GLN A 23 0.83 5.58 6.69
N LYS A 24 1.97 6.24 6.82
CA LYS A 24 3.02 5.80 7.72
C LYS A 24 2.72 6.14 9.18
N TRP A 25 3.61 5.81 10.10
CA TRP A 25 3.45 5.90 11.56
C TRP A 25 3.07 7.26 12.12
N ASN A 26 3.31 8.37 11.41
CA ASN A 26 3.03 9.73 11.85
C ASN A 26 1.70 10.32 11.36
N GLY A 27 0.86 9.52 10.72
CA GLY A 27 -0.47 9.96 10.31
C GLY A 27 -0.59 10.39 8.85
N LEU A 28 -1.77 10.88 8.47
CA LEU A 28 -2.09 11.35 7.13
C LEU A 28 -1.46 12.73 6.88
N THR A 29 -0.16 12.72 6.65
CA THR A 29 0.62 13.94 6.40
C THR A 29 0.43 14.47 4.98
N ARG A 30 0.89 15.72 4.76
CA ARG A 30 0.91 16.33 3.43
C ARG A 30 1.60 15.44 2.38
N ARG A 31 2.71 14.77 2.71
CA ARG A 31 3.42 13.88 1.77
C ARG A 31 2.54 12.73 1.27
N ILE A 32 1.69 12.15 2.12
CA ILE A 32 0.76 11.08 1.70
C ILE A 32 -0.35 11.64 0.80
N LYS A 33 -0.84 12.85 1.07
CA LYS A 33 -1.81 13.54 0.21
C LYS A 33 -1.21 13.87 -1.16
N GLU A 34 0.00 14.42 -1.21
CA GLU A 34 0.76 14.63 -2.46
C GLU A 34 0.98 13.32 -3.25
N THR A 35 1.17 12.21 -2.53
CA THR A 35 1.25 10.88 -3.17
C THR A 35 -0.10 10.49 -3.79
N ALA A 36 -1.23 10.75 -3.12
CA ALA A 36 -2.55 10.53 -3.70
C ALA A 36 -2.77 11.37 -4.97
N ASP A 37 -2.33 12.64 -4.95
CA ASP A 37 -2.39 13.51 -6.13
C ASP A 37 -1.54 12.96 -7.29
N ALA A 38 -0.36 12.39 -6.98
CA ALA A 38 0.50 11.77 -7.99
C ALA A 38 -0.16 10.53 -8.62
N PHE A 39 -0.89 9.71 -7.85
CA PHE A 39 -1.69 8.61 -8.39
C PHE A 39 -2.83 9.13 -9.29
N ALA A 40 -3.52 10.19 -8.86
CA ALA A 40 -4.59 10.80 -9.64
C ALA A 40 -4.06 11.35 -10.98
N ALA A 41 -2.90 11.98 -10.98
CA ALA A 41 -2.25 12.49 -12.19
C ALA A 41 -1.93 11.41 -13.23
N VAL A 42 -1.76 10.15 -12.82
CA VAL A 42 -1.49 9.01 -13.72
C VAL A 42 -2.71 8.10 -13.94
N GLY A 43 -3.90 8.51 -13.47
CA GLY A 43 -5.17 7.88 -13.81
C GLY A 43 -5.78 6.97 -12.74
N TYR A 44 -5.34 7.02 -11.49
CA TYR A 44 -5.97 6.24 -10.42
C TYR A 44 -6.81 7.13 -9.50
N VAL A 45 -8.01 6.69 -9.14
CA VAL A 45 -8.70 7.25 -7.98
C VAL A 45 -7.93 6.82 -6.73
N ALA A 46 -7.45 7.77 -5.95
CA ALA A 46 -6.61 7.51 -4.80
C ALA A 46 -7.24 8.05 -3.51
N LEU A 47 -7.54 7.16 -2.58
CA LEU A 47 -8.05 7.52 -1.26
C LEU A 47 -6.96 7.29 -0.23
N ALA A 48 -6.43 8.36 0.36
CA ALA A 48 -5.50 8.27 1.47
C ALA A 48 -6.29 8.17 2.79
N ALA A 49 -6.26 6.98 3.38
CA ALA A 49 -7.01 6.66 4.59
C ALA A 49 -6.40 7.32 5.82
N ASP A 50 -7.25 7.92 6.66
CA ASP A 50 -6.86 8.50 7.95
C ASP A 50 -7.13 7.51 9.09
N LEU A 51 -6.08 6.82 9.52
CA LEU A 51 -6.17 5.85 10.61
C LEU A 51 -6.14 6.49 12.01
N TYR A 52 -5.89 7.80 12.10
CA TYR A 52 -5.69 8.49 13.38
C TYR A 52 -6.71 9.59 13.66
N SER A 53 -7.79 9.67 12.87
CA SER A 53 -8.88 10.65 13.03
C SER A 53 -8.37 12.10 13.04
N GLY A 54 -7.56 12.46 12.05
CA GLY A 54 -6.99 13.79 11.85
C GLY A 54 -5.73 14.09 12.68
N ARG A 55 -5.29 13.18 13.52
CA ARG A 55 -4.09 13.39 14.35
C ARG A 55 -2.82 13.11 13.55
N ILE A 56 -1.80 13.92 13.79
CA ILE A 56 -0.46 13.80 13.23
C ILE A 56 0.55 13.88 14.36
N GLY A 57 1.44 12.90 14.44
CA GLY A 57 2.56 12.93 15.36
C GLY A 57 3.71 13.79 14.80
N LEU A 58 4.21 14.70 15.62
CA LEU A 58 5.26 15.66 15.27
C LEU A 58 6.66 15.20 15.69
N ASN A 59 6.73 14.23 16.58
CA ASN A 59 7.97 13.66 17.09
C ASN A 59 7.82 12.13 17.28
N ARG A 60 8.93 11.49 17.67
CA ARG A 60 8.97 10.04 17.83
C ARG A 60 7.97 9.52 18.88
N ASP A 61 7.86 10.18 20.00
CA ASP A 61 7.04 9.71 21.12
C ASP A 61 5.55 9.81 20.78
N GLU A 62 5.13 10.91 20.17
CA GLU A 62 3.77 11.06 19.63
C GLU A 62 3.44 10.01 18.57
N ASN A 63 4.36 9.79 17.63
CA ASN A 63 4.20 8.76 16.59
C ASN A 63 4.05 7.36 17.20
N MET A 64 4.88 7.03 18.19
CA MET A 64 4.81 5.74 18.88
C MET A 64 3.51 5.58 19.65
N ALA A 65 3.03 6.65 20.31
CA ALA A 65 1.75 6.64 21.01
C ALA A 65 0.57 6.37 20.05
N LEU A 66 0.54 7.03 18.88
CA LEU A 66 -0.48 6.80 17.85
C LEU A 66 -0.47 5.36 17.32
N VAL A 67 0.71 4.82 17.04
CA VAL A 67 0.85 3.41 16.63
C VAL A 67 0.37 2.46 17.72
N GLN A 68 0.79 2.67 18.98
CA GLN A 68 0.38 1.82 20.09
C GLN A 68 -1.13 1.83 20.32
N GLU A 69 -1.77 3.00 20.23
CA GLU A 69 -3.22 3.15 20.36
C GLU A 69 -3.94 2.33 19.29
N THR A 70 -3.51 2.45 18.02
CA THR A 70 -4.14 1.71 16.92
C THR A 70 -3.86 0.20 17.00
N MET A 71 -2.68 -0.22 17.47
CA MET A 71 -2.37 -1.64 17.69
C MET A 71 -3.16 -2.29 18.83
N GLN A 72 -3.73 -1.50 19.76
CA GLN A 72 -4.65 -2.00 20.78
C GLN A 72 -6.05 -2.30 20.24
N ALA A 73 -6.39 -1.76 19.06
CA ALA A 73 -7.67 -1.96 18.39
C ALA A 73 -7.49 -2.31 16.90
N PRO A 74 -6.79 -3.41 16.55
CA PRO A 74 -6.47 -3.76 15.16
C PRO A 74 -7.74 -3.94 14.32
N ASP A 75 -8.80 -4.51 14.89
CA ASP A 75 -10.09 -4.66 14.19
C ASP A 75 -10.71 -3.32 13.78
N GLN A 76 -10.42 -2.24 14.49
CA GLN A 76 -10.91 -0.91 14.11
C GLN A 76 -10.23 -0.42 12.83
N ILE A 77 -8.93 -0.69 12.67
CA ILE A 77 -8.21 -0.37 11.43
C ILE A 77 -8.84 -1.12 10.25
N ILE A 78 -9.05 -2.42 10.40
CA ILE A 78 -9.65 -3.25 9.35
C ILE A 78 -11.07 -2.78 9.03
N ARG A 79 -11.88 -2.47 10.04
CA ARG A 79 -13.23 -1.88 9.81
C ARG A 79 -13.19 -0.55 9.07
N ASN A 80 -12.24 0.34 9.40
CA ASN A 80 -12.10 1.62 8.72
C ASN A 80 -11.69 1.43 7.25
N LEU A 81 -10.76 0.53 6.97
CA LEU A 81 -10.35 0.22 5.60
C LEU A 81 -11.47 -0.46 4.80
N ASN A 82 -12.24 -1.35 5.41
CA ASN A 82 -13.42 -1.95 4.78
C ASN A 82 -14.51 -0.91 4.49
N ALA A 83 -14.71 0.08 5.38
CA ALA A 83 -15.65 1.17 5.14
C ALA A 83 -15.16 2.08 3.98
N ALA A 84 -13.87 2.38 3.92
CA ALA A 84 -13.26 3.11 2.81
C ALA A 84 -13.43 2.35 1.48
N LEU A 85 -13.14 1.06 1.48
CA LEU A 85 -13.33 0.17 0.33
C LEU A 85 -14.78 0.15 -0.15
N ALA A 86 -15.74 -0.03 0.77
CA ALA A 86 -17.17 -0.02 0.45
C ALA A 86 -17.62 1.33 -0.13
N THR A 87 -17.13 2.44 0.43
CA THR A 87 -17.40 3.79 -0.05
C THR A 87 -16.89 3.99 -1.48
N LEU A 88 -15.67 3.51 -1.77
CA LEU A 88 -15.09 3.58 -3.11
C LEU A 88 -15.86 2.71 -4.10
N LYS A 89 -16.16 1.45 -3.76
CA LYS A 89 -16.92 0.53 -4.63
C LYS A 89 -18.36 0.99 -4.92
N ALA A 90 -18.94 1.83 -4.07
CA ALA A 90 -20.26 2.44 -4.30
C ALA A 90 -20.23 3.64 -5.27
N ARG A 91 -19.06 4.15 -5.63
CA ARG A 91 -18.94 5.31 -6.53
C ARG A 91 -19.10 4.87 -7.99
N PRO A 92 -19.88 5.63 -8.79
CA PRO A 92 -20.10 5.29 -10.20
C PRO A 92 -18.86 5.48 -11.09
N ASP A 93 -17.88 6.27 -10.62
CA ASP A 93 -16.61 6.55 -11.31
C ASP A 93 -15.47 5.61 -10.91
N VAL A 94 -15.76 4.63 -10.04
CA VAL A 94 -14.79 3.59 -9.62
C VAL A 94 -15.10 2.28 -10.33
N PRO A 95 -14.14 1.69 -11.09
CA PRO A 95 -14.37 0.50 -11.91
C PRO A 95 -14.50 -0.82 -11.15
N GLY A 96 -14.66 -0.77 -9.82
CA GLY A 96 -14.96 -1.92 -8.98
C GLY A 96 -13.75 -2.62 -8.37
N GLN A 97 -12.58 -2.58 -9.00
CA GLN A 97 -11.35 -3.16 -8.46
C GLN A 97 -10.57 -2.12 -7.65
N VAL A 98 -10.06 -2.53 -6.49
CA VAL A 98 -9.36 -1.65 -5.55
C VAL A 98 -8.11 -2.34 -5.01
N ALA A 99 -6.95 -1.73 -5.19
CA ALA A 99 -5.71 -2.15 -4.54
C ALA A 99 -5.42 -1.32 -3.27
N THR A 100 -4.58 -1.86 -2.41
CA THR A 100 -4.04 -1.13 -1.26
C THR A 100 -2.54 -0.93 -1.43
N THR A 101 -2.03 0.20 -1.00
CA THR A 101 -0.59 0.45 -0.88
C THR A 101 -0.28 1.17 0.41
N GLY A 102 0.84 0.83 1.05
CA GLY A 102 1.23 1.45 2.30
C GLY A 102 2.73 1.47 2.52
N TRP A 103 3.17 2.44 3.32
CA TRP A 103 4.58 2.70 3.60
C TRP A 103 4.89 2.50 5.08
N CYS A 104 5.99 1.81 5.41
CA CYS A 104 6.42 1.61 6.80
C CYS A 104 5.30 0.92 7.60
N TYR A 105 4.78 1.56 8.63
CA TYR A 105 3.61 1.10 9.38
C TYR A 105 2.42 0.79 8.46
N GLY A 106 2.14 1.67 7.48
CA GLY A 106 1.08 1.45 6.49
C GLY A 106 1.30 0.23 5.60
N GLY A 107 2.54 -0.11 5.29
CA GLY A 107 2.88 -1.34 4.56
C GLY A 107 2.54 -2.60 5.36
N SER A 108 2.77 -2.55 6.69
CA SER A 108 2.35 -3.63 7.59
C SER A 108 0.83 -3.77 7.65
N ILE A 109 0.12 -2.64 7.68
CA ILE A 109 -1.35 -2.62 7.67
C ILE A 109 -1.91 -3.12 6.34
N ALA A 110 -1.29 -2.77 5.20
CA ALA A 110 -1.71 -3.27 3.88
C ALA A 110 -1.63 -4.81 3.83
N LEU A 111 -0.54 -5.41 4.33
CA LEU A 111 -0.44 -6.87 4.44
C LEU A 111 -1.50 -7.44 5.40
N SER A 112 -1.68 -6.85 6.57
CA SER A 112 -2.70 -7.30 7.53
C SER A 112 -4.11 -7.20 6.94
N PHE A 113 -4.40 -6.18 6.13
CA PHE A 113 -5.67 -6.02 5.46
C PHE A 113 -5.90 -7.11 4.39
N ALA A 114 -4.85 -7.48 3.65
CA ALA A 114 -4.91 -8.57 2.68
C ALA A 114 -5.13 -9.95 3.31
N LEU A 115 -4.66 -10.13 4.56
CA LEU A 115 -4.82 -11.38 5.33
C LEU A 115 -6.17 -11.49 6.05
N GLY A 116 -6.81 -10.35 6.33
CA GLY A 116 -8.11 -10.33 7.01
C GLY A 116 -9.19 -10.00 6.01
N ASP A 117 -10.13 -10.83 5.69
CA ASP A 117 -11.35 -10.62 4.89
C ASP A 117 -11.41 -9.38 3.95
N GLY A 118 -10.24 -8.78 3.68
CA GLY A 118 -10.08 -7.61 2.83
C GLY A 118 -10.29 -7.99 1.37
N ASN A 119 -11.45 -7.63 0.82
CA ASN A 119 -11.80 -7.82 -0.58
C ASN A 119 -11.08 -6.83 -1.50
N CYS A 120 -9.78 -6.56 -1.27
CA CYS A 120 -8.95 -5.80 -2.19
C CYS A 120 -8.38 -6.72 -3.28
N ASP A 121 -8.14 -6.15 -4.44
CA ASP A 121 -7.73 -6.86 -5.65
C ASP A 121 -6.21 -6.80 -5.87
N GLY A 122 -5.49 -6.11 -4.97
CA GLY A 122 -4.03 -6.00 -4.99
C GLY A 122 -3.47 -5.40 -3.71
N THR A 123 -2.23 -5.75 -3.37
CA THR A 123 -1.53 -5.24 -2.18
C THR A 123 -0.10 -4.88 -2.50
N ALA A 124 0.26 -3.61 -2.24
CA ALA A 124 1.61 -3.11 -2.40
C ALA A 124 2.22 -2.68 -1.06
N ILE A 125 3.37 -3.24 -0.73
CA ILE A 125 4.06 -3.08 0.54
C ILE A 125 5.38 -2.33 0.32
N PHE A 126 5.51 -1.14 0.90
CA PHE A 126 6.77 -0.42 0.92
C PHE A 126 7.40 -0.52 2.32
N TYR A 127 8.49 -1.27 2.43
CA TYR A 127 9.29 -1.45 3.65
C TYR A 127 8.46 -1.57 4.94
N GLY A 128 7.33 -2.26 4.85
CA GLY A 128 6.48 -2.62 5.99
C GLY A 128 6.96 -3.89 6.70
N ARG A 129 6.49 -4.08 7.92
CA ARG A 129 6.71 -5.31 8.68
C ARG A 129 6.10 -6.50 7.95
N LEU A 130 6.78 -7.63 7.93
CA LEU A 130 6.42 -8.81 7.17
C LEU A 130 6.07 -9.99 8.08
N LEU A 131 5.33 -10.93 7.52
CA LEU A 131 4.97 -12.22 8.07
C LEU A 131 5.45 -13.29 7.08
N ASN A 132 5.96 -14.41 7.55
CA ASN A 132 6.54 -15.45 6.70
C ASN A 132 5.90 -16.84 6.87
N ASP A 133 4.82 -16.95 7.66
CA ASP A 133 4.07 -18.20 7.84
C ASP A 133 3.22 -18.50 6.59
N PRO A 134 3.52 -19.57 5.83
CA PRO A 134 2.77 -19.89 4.61
C PRO A 134 1.30 -20.20 4.87
N GLU A 135 0.96 -20.78 6.02
CA GLU A 135 -0.43 -21.14 6.33
C GLU A 135 -1.28 -19.87 6.53
N VAL A 136 -0.70 -18.82 7.06
CA VAL A 136 -1.36 -17.52 7.18
C VAL A 136 -1.40 -16.81 5.83
N LEU A 137 -0.29 -16.84 5.08
CA LEU A 137 -0.17 -16.16 3.77
C LEU A 137 -1.14 -16.73 2.72
N LYS A 138 -1.59 -17.98 2.82
CA LYS A 138 -2.62 -18.56 1.94
C LYS A 138 -3.96 -17.80 1.94
N GLN A 139 -4.18 -16.92 2.91
CA GLN A 139 -5.38 -16.08 2.95
C GLN A 139 -5.35 -14.96 1.89
N VAL A 140 -4.18 -14.59 1.39
CA VAL A 140 -4.04 -13.61 0.30
C VAL A 140 -4.53 -14.23 -1.01
N GLN A 141 -5.39 -13.53 -1.74
CA GLN A 141 -6.04 -14.05 -2.96
C GLN A 141 -5.55 -13.37 -4.25
N HIS A 142 -4.46 -12.64 -4.20
CA HIS A 142 -3.90 -11.87 -5.33
C HIS A 142 -2.37 -11.82 -5.26
N GLU A 143 -1.74 -11.40 -6.35
CA GLU A 143 -0.31 -11.11 -6.40
C GLU A 143 0.07 -10.03 -5.36
N VAL A 144 1.20 -10.20 -4.67
CA VAL A 144 1.73 -9.23 -3.71
C VAL A 144 2.92 -8.47 -4.31
N TYR A 145 2.81 -7.15 -4.36
CA TYR A 145 3.93 -6.28 -4.70
C TYR A 145 4.70 -5.84 -3.45
N GLY A 146 6.03 -5.74 -3.56
CA GLY A 146 6.84 -5.22 -2.46
C GLY A 146 8.09 -4.48 -2.90
N THR A 147 8.37 -3.40 -2.18
CA THR A 147 9.56 -2.56 -2.35
C THR A 147 10.28 -2.42 -1.02
N PHE A 148 11.53 -2.85 -0.97
CA PHE A 148 12.34 -2.89 0.25
C PHE A 148 13.71 -2.25 0.05
N ALA A 149 14.35 -1.88 1.15
CA ALA A 149 15.65 -1.21 1.17
C ALA A 149 16.73 -2.16 1.69
N GLY A 150 17.83 -2.29 0.96
CA GLY A 150 18.92 -3.19 1.30
C GLY A 150 19.70 -2.81 2.57
N LEU A 151 19.63 -1.52 2.97
CA LEU A 151 20.24 -1.04 4.21
C LEU A 151 19.21 -0.87 5.35
N ASP A 152 18.00 -1.43 5.20
CA ASP A 152 16.99 -1.39 6.25
C ASP A 152 17.35 -2.35 7.39
N ARG A 153 17.03 -1.94 8.62
CA ARG A 153 17.16 -2.77 9.81
C ARG A 153 15.89 -3.55 10.13
N GLY A 154 14.78 -3.17 9.53
CA GLY A 154 13.47 -3.80 9.73
C GLY A 154 12.41 -3.31 8.74
N PRO A 155 12.06 -4.16 7.74
CA PRO A 155 12.53 -5.52 7.53
C PRO A 155 13.93 -5.60 6.93
N SER A 156 14.77 -6.52 7.45
CA SER A 156 16.08 -6.82 6.87
C SER A 156 15.95 -7.65 5.59
N VAL A 157 17.04 -7.74 4.81
CA VAL A 157 17.09 -8.56 3.59
C VAL A 157 16.69 -10.01 3.86
N GLU A 158 17.11 -10.57 5.00
CA GLU A 158 16.77 -11.93 5.43
C GLU A 158 15.26 -12.07 5.70
N GLN A 159 14.65 -11.07 6.35
CA GLN A 159 13.21 -11.05 6.60
C GLN A 159 12.42 -10.95 5.31
N VAL A 160 12.86 -10.13 4.35
CA VAL A 160 12.25 -10.05 3.02
C VAL A 160 12.38 -11.38 2.27
N SER A 161 13.55 -12.02 2.32
CA SER A 161 13.78 -13.32 1.70
C SER A 161 12.92 -14.43 2.30
N ALA A 162 12.74 -14.42 3.63
CA ALA A 162 11.83 -15.34 4.32
C ALA A 162 10.36 -15.12 3.91
N PHE A 163 9.94 -13.86 3.77
CA PHE A 163 8.60 -13.52 3.28
C PHE A 163 8.36 -14.02 1.86
N VAL A 164 9.30 -13.80 0.93
CA VAL A 164 9.22 -14.32 -0.44
C VAL A 164 9.11 -15.85 -0.45
N THR A 165 9.89 -16.53 0.40
CA THR A 165 9.81 -17.99 0.56
C THR A 165 8.44 -18.41 1.08
N GLY A 166 7.89 -17.69 2.07
CA GLY A 166 6.55 -17.92 2.59
C GLY A 166 5.46 -17.78 1.54
N LEU A 167 5.49 -16.68 0.76
CA LEU A 167 4.55 -16.45 -0.35
C LEU A 167 4.60 -17.57 -1.38
N ARG A 168 5.79 -17.95 -1.83
CA ARG A 168 5.97 -19.06 -2.80
C ARG A 168 5.46 -20.38 -2.27
N THR A 169 5.74 -20.70 -1.01
CA THR A 169 5.25 -21.92 -0.36
C THR A 169 3.73 -21.91 -0.23
N ALA A 170 3.13 -20.73 -0.01
CA ALA A 170 1.68 -20.54 0.02
C ALA A 170 1.04 -20.57 -1.38
N GLY A 171 1.83 -20.56 -2.46
CA GLY A 171 1.34 -20.50 -3.84
C GLY A 171 0.88 -19.10 -4.27
N ILE A 172 1.37 -18.06 -3.61
CA ILE A 172 1.02 -16.66 -3.89
C ILE A 172 2.08 -16.05 -4.82
N ASP A 173 1.62 -15.55 -5.96
CA ASP A 173 2.46 -14.78 -6.89
C ASP A 173 2.95 -13.49 -6.24
N ASN A 174 4.16 -13.08 -6.58
CA ASN A 174 4.73 -11.90 -5.96
C ASN A 174 5.76 -11.19 -6.86
N ASP A 175 5.77 -9.88 -6.79
CA ASP A 175 6.72 -8.96 -7.43
C ASP A 175 7.48 -8.19 -6.36
N ILE A 176 8.43 -8.86 -5.70
CA ILE A 176 9.20 -8.29 -4.58
C ILE A 176 10.58 -7.85 -5.06
N HIS A 177 10.97 -6.62 -4.71
CA HIS A 177 12.29 -6.07 -5.06
C HIS A 177 12.97 -5.41 -3.86
N ILE A 178 14.26 -5.69 -3.71
CA ILE A 178 15.14 -5.07 -2.71
C ILE A 178 16.08 -4.14 -3.47
N TYR A 179 16.08 -2.87 -3.11
CA TYR A 179 16.98 -1.86 -3.66
C TYR A 179 18.24 -1.76 -2.82
N ASP A 180 19.38 -2.07 -3.41
CA ASP A 180 20.68 -1.92 -2.76
C ASP A 180 20.97 -0.45 -2.42
N ASN A 181 21.79 -0.24 -1.38
CA ASN A 181 22.31 1.07 -0.98
C ASN A 181 21.29 2.14 -0.59
N VAL A 182 20.01 1.83 -0.43
CA VAL A 182 18.98 2.73 0.11
C VAL A 182 18.57 2.33 1.51
N GLN A 183 18.06 3.31 2.27
CA GLN A 183 17.60 3.13 3.64
C GLN A 183 16.08 3.10 3.73
N HIS A 184 15.55 2.71 4.90
CA HIS A 184 14.14 2.78 5.22
C HIS A 184 13.54 4.14 4.85
N GLY A 185 12.41 4.13 4.16
CA GLY A 185 11.69 5.35 3.79
C GLY A 185 12.21 6.07 2.54
N PHE A 186 13.18 5.50 1.81
CA PHE A 186 13.81 6.13 0.65
C PHE A 186 12.80 6.66 -0.38
N TRP A 187 11.71 5.94 -0.60
CA TRP A 187 10.70 6.29 -1.60
C TRP A 187 9.88 7.54 -1.21
N LEU A 188 9.41 7.63 0.04
CA LEU A 188 8.68 8.81 0.53
C LEU A 188 9.60 10.02 0.82
N HIS A 189 10.89 9.80 0.95
CA HIS A 189 11.87 10.80 1.36
C HIS A 189 13.03 10.88 0.37
N VAL A 190 12.72 10.88 -0.94
CA VAL A 190 13.70 11.01 -2.02
C VAL A 190 14.60 12.24 -1.81
N ASP A 191 14.01 13.34 -1.35
CA ASP A 191 14.63 14.62 -1.09
C ASP A 191 15.72 14.61 0.02
N ARG A 192 15.79 13.57 0.84
CA ARG A 192 16.83 13.45 1.88
C ARG A 192 18.20 13.08 1.33
N ASP A 193 18.25 12.41 0.19
CA ASP A 193 19.46 11.97 -0.48
C ASP A 193 19.13 11.68 -1.94
N LEU A 194 19.09 12.72 -2.77
CA LEU A 194 18.67 12.59 -4.17
C LEU A 194 19.57 11.64 -4.95
N ASP A 195 20.89 11.74 -4.75
CA ASP A 195 21.86 10.92 -5.49
C ASP A 195 21.66 9.43 -5.25
N ARG A 196 21.22 9.07 -4.05
CA ARG A 196 21.00 7.68 -3.65
C ARG A 196 19.58 7.19 -3.93
N ASN A 197 18.58 8.04 -3.68
CA ASN A 197 17.19 7.61 -3.60
C ASN A 197 16.42 7.80 -4.91
N GLN A 198 16.81 8.75 -5.77
CA GLN A 198 15.99 9.13 -6.92
C GLN A 198 15.79 7.97 -7.89
N ALA A 199 16.85 7.40 -8.43
CA ALA A 199 16.75 6.31 -9.41
C ALA A 199 16.02 5.06 -8.85
N PRO A 200 16.31 4.58 -7.61
CA PRO A 200 15.53 3.52 -6.98
C PRO A 200 14.04 3.86 -6.80
N ALA A 201 13.71 5.09 -6.43
CA ALA A 201 12.33 5.51 -6.21
C ALA A 201 11.54 5.60 -7.54
N GLU A 202 12.15 6.15 -8.59
CA GLU A 202 11.56 6.20 -9.94
C GLU A 202 11.33 4.81 -10.51
N HIS A 203 12.31 3.90 -10.37
CA HIS A 203 12.16 2.51 -10.79
C HIS A 203 11.06 1.79 -9.99
N ALA A 204 11.01 1.97 -8.67
CA ALA A 204 9.95 1.40 -7.84
C ALA A 204 8.56 1.94 -8.21
N TRP A 205 8.46 3.23 -8.56
CA TRP A 205 7.23 3.84 -9.05
C TRP A 205 6.76 3.18 -10.35
N GLY A 206 7.64 3.05 -11.34
CA GLY A 206 7.31 2.39 -12.60
C GLY A 206 6.86 0.94 -12.41
N ARG A 207 7.54 0.17 -11.55
CA ARG A 207 7.14 -1.21 -11.20
C ARG A 207 5.77 -1.25 -10.51
N LEU A 208 5.51 -0.33 -9.58
CA LEU A 208 4.22 -0.24 -8.90
C LEU A 208 3.08 0.03 -9.89
N LEU A 209 3.27 0.96 -10.82
CA LEU A 209 2.25 1.25 -11.85
C LEU A 209 1.97 0.04 -12.73
N ASN A 210 3.02 -0.68 -13.17
CA ASN A 210 2.88 -1.92 -13.93
C ASN A 210 2.13 -3.01 -13.14
N TYR A 211 2.39 -3.12 -11.84
CA TYR A 211 1.67 -4.01 -10.94
C TYR A 211 0.19 -3.63 -10.85
N LEU A 212 -0.11 -2.36 -10.59
CA LEU A 212 -1.48 -1.86 -10.49
C LEU A 212 -2.26 -2.02 -11.81
N ASP A 213 -1.61 -1.78 -12.94
CA ASP A 213 -2.22 -2.01 -14.26
C ASP A 213 -2.61 -3.48 -14.45
N ARG A 214 -1.82 -4.44 -13.93
CA ARG A 214 -2.19 -5.88 -13.96
C ARG A 214 -3.35 -6.20 -13.02
N MET A 215 -3.33 -5.66 -11.80
CA MET A 215 -4.31 -6.00 -10.77
C MET A 215 -5.65 -5.31 -10.95
N LEU A 216 -5.66 -4.12 -11.53
CA LEU A 216 -6.85 -3.26 -11.64
C LEU A 216 -7.42 -3.16 -13.07
N SER A 217 -6.79 -3.82 -14.04
CA SER A 217 -7.40 -3.93 -15.37
C SER A 217 -8.66 -4.78 -15.28
N PRO A 218 -9.79 -4.34 -15.88
CA PRO A 218 -10.96 -5.19 -15.98
C PRO A 218 -10.56 -6.54 -16.59
N LEU A 219 -10.96 -7.64 -15.96
CA LEU A 219 -10.81 -8.97 -16.54
C LEU A 219 -11.34 -8.88 -17.96
N LYS A 220 -10.47 -9.15 -18.96
CA LYS A 220 -10.92 -9.31 -20.34
C LYS A 220 -11.97 -10.42 -20.28
N THR A 221 -13.24 -10.05 -20.38
CA THR A 221 -14.28 -11.03 -20.64
C THR A 221 -13.89 -11.66 -21.98
N ASP A 222 -13.40 -12.91 -21.94
CA ASP A 222 -13.24 -13.70 -23.14
C ASP A 222 -14.58 -13.69 -23.84
N SER A 223 -14.68 -12.90 -24.90
CA SER A 223 -15.78 -12.97 -25.85
C SER A 223 -15.63 -14.27 -26.64
N LYS A 224 -15.94 -15.39 -25.97
CA LYS A 224 -16.28 -16.63 -26.63
C LYS A 224 -17.78 -16.64 -26.78
N ASP A 225 -18.29 -15.90 -27.73
CA ASP A 225 -19.56 -16.12 -28.41
C ASP A 225 -19.55 -15.28 -29.69
N ALA A 226 -19.06 -15.91 -30.77
CA ALA A 226 -19.34 -15.55 -32.14
C ALA A 226 -19.27 -16.85 -32.99
#